data_333eb610787fc6cbc3622b7aaa5b4056
#
_entry.id   333eb610787fc6cbc3622b7aaa5b4056
#
_cell.length_a   1.000
_cell.length_b   1.000
_cell.length_c   1.000
_cell.angle_alpha   90.00
_cell.angle_beta   90.00
_cell.angle_gamma   90.00
#
_symmetry.space_group_name_H-M   'P 1'
#
loop_
_entity.id
_entity.type
_entity.pdbx_description
1 polymer ?
#
loop_
_entity_poly.entity_id
_entity_poly.type
_entity_poly.pdbx_seq_one_letter_code
_entity_poly.pdbx_strand_id
1 'polypeptide(L)'
;DFALSDLVEAGLNNRIDLLVAQKSTELTTGEYKLTKAERKPDIGVSVSYERDWKGFLPPARSTTAGVSIPLTFSNINKGAVKAAKFRIAQSEIMERDMELQIQAEIAQAWFYYEAEKKKVAQYRAGVLEDSQKVLNGMVYKYKRGETSILDVLVAQRTYNEVQQEYLETMKGYAASLVALEKACGIWDIRF
;
A
#
# COMPACT_ATOMS: atom_id res chain seq x y z
N ASP A 1 -3.90 -23.18 5.14
CA ASP A 1 -3.56 -22.99 3.71
C ASP A 1 -4.44 -21.88 3.16
N PHE A 2 -3.80 -20.83 2.65
CA PHE A 2 -4.50 -19.68 2.09
C PHE A 2 -4.57 -19.84 0.57
N ALA A 3 -5.75 -19.73 -0.02
CA ALA A 3 -5.86 -19.65 -1.47
C ALA A 3 -5.42 -18.25 -1.94
N LEU A 4 -4.64 -18.17 -3.01
CA LEU A 4 -4.15 -16.90 -3.55
C LEU A 4 -5.31 -15.96 -3.92
N SER A 5 -6.41 -16.52 -4.46
CA SER A 5 -7.62 -15.76 -4.82
C SER A 5 -8.22 -14.99 -3.64
N ASP A 6 -8.32 -15.66 -2.50
CA ASP A 6 -8.94 -15.09 -1.29
C ASP A 6 -8.06 -13.98 -0.69
N LEU A 7 -6.74 -14.16 -0.77
CA LEU A 7 -5.77 -13.16 -0.33
C LEU A 7 -5.79 -11.91 -1.22
N VAL A 8 -5.93 -12.08 -2.53
CA VAL A 8 -6.05 -10.98 -3.48
C VAL A 8 -7.35 -10.21 -3.24
N GLU A 9 -8.47 -10.90 -3.06
CA GLU A 9 -9.76 -10.26 -2.75
C GLU A 9 -9.69 -9.49 -1.43
N ALA A 10 -9.11 -10.10 -0.40
CA ALA A 10 -8.90 -9.45 0.89
C ALA A 10 -8.02 -8.20 0.77
N GLY A 11 -6.93 -8.28 -0.01
CA GLY A 11 -6.04 -7.14 -0.23
C GLY A 11 -6.71 -5.98 -0.95
N LEU A 12 -7.48 -6.26 -2.00
CA LEU A 12 -8.23 -5.23 -2.73
C LEU A 12 -9.30 -4.55 -1.85
N ASN A 13 -9.83 -5.26 -0.85
CA ASN A 13 -10.83 -4.70 0.07
C ASN A 13 -10.22 -3.93 1.26
N ASN A 14 -9.02 -4.29 1.71
CA ASN A 14 -8.46 -3.78 2.97
C ASN A 14 -7.30 -2.78 2.78
N ARG A 15 -6.68 -2.72 1.61
CA ARG A 15 -5.52 -1.86 1.40
C ARG A 15 -5.92 -0.38 1.29
N ILE A 16 -5.31 0.42 2.17
CA ILE A 16 -5.57 1.85 2.28
C ILE A 16 -5.07 2.62 1.05
N ASP A 17 -3.98 2.19 0.42
CA ASP A 17 -3.43 2.82 -0.79
C ASP A 17 -4.39 2.75 -1.99
N LEU A 18 -5.11 1.63 -2.15
CA LEU A 18 -6.18 1.54 -3.14
C LEU A 18 -7.34 2.50 -2.81
N LEU A 19 -7.74 2.57 -1.54
CA LEU A 19 -8.77 3.51 -1.11
C LEU A 19 -8.35 4.96 -1.39
N VAL A 20 -7.08 5.31 -1.17
CA VAL A 20 -6.55 6.64 -1.51
C VAL A 20 -6.61 6.89 -3.02
N ALA A 21 -6.26 5.92 -3.86
CA ALA A 21 -6.37 6.05 -5.31
C ALA A 21 -7.82 6.29 -5.75
N GLN A 22 -8.79 5.54 -5.22
CA GLN A 22 -10.22 5.72 -5.47
C GLN A 22 -10.71 7.12 -5.05
N LYS A 23 -10.31 7.58 -3.86
CA LYS A 23 -10.67 8.92 -3.39
C LYS A 23 -10.01 10.04 -4.20
N SER A 24 -8.84 9.80 -4.76
CA SER A 24 -8.19 10.72 -5.72
C SER A 24 -9.00 10.83 -7.01
N THR A 25 -9.56 9.72 -7.52
CA THR A 25 -10.44 9.72 -8.70
C THR A 25 -11.76 10.48 -8.41
N GLU A 26 -12.35 10.29 -7.23
CA GLU A 26 -13.51 11.08 -6.80
C GLU A 26 -13.18 12.58 -6.72
N LEU A 27 -12.03 12.95 -6.15
CA LEU A 27 -11.56 14.33 -6.03
C LEU A 27 -11.43 14.99 -7.42
N THR A 28 -10.71 14.35 -8.36
CA THR A 28 -10.53 14.88 -9.72
C THR A 28 -11.85 15.02 -10.46
N THR A 29 -12.82 14.13 -10.20
CA THR A 29 -14.19 14.25 -10.72
C THR A 29 -14.91 15.46 -10.11
N GLY A 30 -14.72 15.72 -8.83
CA GLY A 30 -15.21 16.91 -8.14
C GLY A 30 -14.64 18.21 -8.73
N GLU A 31 -13.31 18.24 -8.92
CA GLU A 31 -12.60 19.37 -9.56
C GLU A 31 -13.09 19.65 -10.98
N TYR A 32 -13.37 18.60 -11.77
CA TYR A 32 -13.97 18.76 -13.08
C TYR A 32 -15.36 19.41 -13.01
N LYS A 33 -16.20 18.98 -12.07
CA LYS A 33 -17.54 19.58 -11.86
C LYS A 33 -17.42 21.03 -11.44
N LEU A 34 -16.46 21.36 -10.55
CA LEU A 34 -16.17 22.74 -10.14
C LEU A 34 -15.73 23.61 -11.33
N THR A 35 -14.69 23.15 -12.07
CA THR A 35 -14.19 23.86 -13.26
C THR A 35 -15.29 24.08 -14.33
N LYS A 36 -16.21 23.13 -14.44
CA LYS A 36 -17.39 23.28 -15.32
C LYS A 36 -18.41 24.26 -14.77
N ALA A 37 -18.61 24.36 -13.45
CA ALA A 37 -19.49 25.31 -12.80
C ALA A 37 -18.95 26.75 -12.92
N GLU A 38 -17.65 26.95 -12.78
CA GLU A 38 -16.94 28.23 -12.93
C GLU A 38 -17.06 28.85 -14.33
N ARG A 39 -17.57 28.10 -15.30
CA ARG A 39 -17.96 28.65 -16.62
C ARG A 39 -19.20 29.51 -16.58
N LYS A 40 -20.01 29.36 -15.53
CA LYS A 40 -21.19 30.19 -15.34
C LYS A 40 -20.80 31.52 -14.69
N PRO A 41 -21.27 32.66 -15.19
CA PRO A 41 -20.95 33.92 -14.52
C PRO A 41 -21.65 34.00 -13.15
N ASP A 42 -20.92 34.47 -12.15
CA ASP A 42 -21.48 34.77 -10.83
C ASP A 42 -22.28 36.08 -10.91
N ILE A 43 -23.47 36.09 -10.35
CA ILE A 43 -24.27 37.29 -10.22
C ILE A 43 -23.97 37.94 -8.89
N GLY A 44 -23.27 39.07 -8.91
CA GLY A 44 -23.01 39.87 -7.72
C GLY A 44 -24.17 40.82 -7.43
N VAL A 45 -24.66 40.81 -6.19
CA VAL A 45 -25.64 41.80 -5.72
C VAL A 45 -24.98 42.57 -4.60
N SER A 46 -24.98 43.89 -4.72
CA SER A 46 -24.41 44.79 -3.69
C SER A 46 -25.42 45.85 -3.27
N VAL A 47 -25.49 46.09 -1.98
CA VAL A 47 -26.23 47.21 -1.42
C VAL A 47 -25.25 47.97 -0.51
N SER A 48 -25.05 49.26 -0.83
CA SER A 48 -24.24 50.16 -0.01
C SER A 48 -25.05 51.33 0.50
N TYR A 49 -24.85 51.66 1.76
CA TYR A 49 -25.38 52.86 2.38
C TYR A 49 -24.21 53.73 2.82
N GLU A 50 -24.17 54.96 2.26
CA GLU A 50 -23.12 55.93 2.54
C GLU A 50 -23.74 57.15 3.20
N ARG A 51 -23.14 57.64 4.24
CA ARG A 51 -23.52 58.89 4.95
C ARG A 51 -22.31 59.81 4.99
N ASP A 52 -22.34 60.79 4.17
CA ASP A 52 -21.28 61.79 4.11
C ASP A 52 -21.60 62.96 5.09
N TRP A 53 -20.68 63.21 5.99
CA TRP A 53 -20.77 64.26 7.03
C TRP A 53 -19.78 65.38 6.69
N LYS A 54 -20.22 66.39 5.97
CA LYS A 54 -19.42 67.56 5.65
C LYS A 54 -19.83 68.77 6.51
N GLY A 55 -19.35 68.80 7.78
CA GLY A 55 -19.33 69.95 8.69
C GLY A 55 -20.67 70.70 8.82
N PHE A 56 -20.83 71.85 8.19
CA PHE A 56 -21.96 72.75 8.31
C PHE A 56 -23.22 72.47 7.44
N LEU A 57 -23.12 71.47 6.55
CA LEU A 57 -24.25 71.09 5.69
C LEU A 57 -24.95 69.85 6.24
N PRO A 58 -26.30 69.72 6.01
CA PRO A 58 -26.98 68.52 6.43
C PRO A 58 -26.34 67.28 5.79
N PRO A 59 -26.18 66.15 6.52
CA PRO A 59 -25.50 65.00 6.01
C PRO A 59 -26.19 64.43 4.75
N ALA A 60 -25.46 64.33 3.68
CA ALA A 60 -25.97 63.65 2.50
C ALA A 60 -26.01 62.12 2.79
N ARG A 61 -27.12 61.51 2.46
CA ARG A 61 -27.35 60.07 2.58
C ARG A 61 -27.54 59.52 1.18
N SER A 62 -26.75 58.52 0.82
CA SER A 62 -26.95 57.78 -0.43
C SER A 62 -27.14 56.29 -0.14
N THR A 63 -28.05 55.70 -0.87
CA THR A 63 -28.26 54.25 -0.86
C THR A 63 -28.09 53.79 -2.29
N THR A 64 -27.10 52.92 -2.53
CA THR A 64 -26.83 52.39 -3.85
C THR A 64 -27.09 50.91 -3.88
N ALA A 65 -27.94 50.43 -4.77
CA ALA A 65 -28.11 49.00 -5.04
C ALA A 65 -27.50 48.70 -6.43
N GLY A 66 -26.65 47.72 -6.49
CA GLY A 66 -25.98 47.32 -7.73
C GLY A 66 -26.11 45.84 -8.02
N VAL A 67 -26.26 45.50 -9.29
CA VAL A 67 -26.14 44.13 -9.78
C VAL A 67 -25.01 44.10 -10.77
N SER A 68 -24.05 43.20 -10.57
CA SER A 68 -22.92 42.99 -11.46
C SER A 68 -22.92 41.59 -12.04
N ILE A 69 -22.76 41.48 -13.33
CA ILE A 69 -22.63 40.19 -14.04
C ILE A 69 -21.35 40.26 -14.85
N PRO A 70 -20.27 39.54 -14.49
CA PRO A 70 -19.04 39.51 -15.28
C PRO A 70 -19.30 38.71 -16.58
N LEU A 71 -19.38 39.41 -17.70
CA LEU A 71 -19.56 38.80 -19.02
C LEU A 71 -18.17 38.46 -19.60
N THR A 72 -17.84 37.18 -19.62
CA THR A 72 -16.62 36.68 -20.28
C THR A 72 -16.94 36.33 -21.75
N PHE A 73 -16.55 37.20 -22.70
CA PHE A 73 -16.86 37.05 -24.12
C PHE A 73 -15.93 36.09 -24.87
N SER A 74 -14.78 35.69 -24.32
CA SER A 74 -13.83 34.81 -24.99
C SER A 74 -13.45 33.61 -24.16
N ASN A 75 -13.32 32.46 -24.81
CA ASN A 75 -12.77 31.21 -24.33
C ASN A 75 -13.22 30.74 -22.92
N ILE A 76 -14.53 30.74 -22.67
CA ILE A 76 -15.19 30.38 -21.41
C ILE A 76 -14.56 29.11 -20.78
N ASN A 77 -13.31 29.22 -20.33
CA ASN A 77 -12.52 28.20 -19.63
C ASN A 77 -12.51 26.79 -20.32
N LYS A 78 -12.69 26.72 -21.67
CA LYS A 78 -12.75 25.45 -22.42
C LYS A 78 -11.49 24.62 -22.28
N GLY A 79 -10.33 25.26 -22.25
CA GLY A 79 -9.04 24.60 -22.07
C GLY A 79 -8.91 23.93 -20.70
N ALA A 80 -9.29 24.63 -19.63
CA ALA A 80 -9.26 24.09 -18.26
C ALA A 80 -10.23 22.91 -18.08
N VAL A 81 -11.45 23.00 -18.66
CA VAL A 81 -12.41 21.90 -18.64
C VAL A 81 -11.88 20.67 -19.39
N LYS A 82 -11.21 20.87 -20.53
CA LYS A 82 -10.56 19.78 -21.26
C LYS A 82 -9.41 19.17 -20.47
N ALA A 83 -8.58 20.01 -19.84
CA ALA A 83 -7.50 19.53 -18.98
C ALA A 83 -8.03 18.75 -17.76
N ALA A 84 -9.06 19.25 -17.09
CA ALA A 84 -9.70 18.54 -15.97
C ALA A 84 -10.28 17.19 -16.40
N LYS A 85 -10.85 17.07 -17.61
CA LYS A 85 -11.29 15.78 -18.14
C LYS A 85 -10.16 14.78 -18.33
N PHE A 86 -8.98 15.23 -18.80
CA PHE A 86 -7.82 14.34 -18.93
C PHE A 86 -7.23 13.94 -17.58
N ARG A 87 -7.35 14.81 -16.54
CA ARG A 87 -6.95 14.43 -15.17
C ARG A 87 -7.81 13.31 -14.61
N ILE A 88 -9.11 13.28 -14.91
CA ILE A 88 -9.96 12.13 -14.52
C ILE A 88 -9.43 10.86 -15.19
N ALA A 89 -9.23 10.86 -16.49
CA ALA A 89 -8.71 9.69 -17.19
C ALA A 89 -7.34 9.24 -16.65
N GLN A 90 -6.48 10.18 -16.26
CA GLN A 90 -5.20 9.89 -15.61
C GLN A 90 -5.40 9.23 -14.25
N SER A 91 -6.29 9.75 -13.39
CA SER A 91 -6.54 9.16 -12.07
C SER A 91 -7.20 7.78 -12.15
N GLU A 92 -8.09 7.54 -13.11
CA GLU A 92 -8.68 6.21 -13.37
C GLU A 92 -7.61 5.18 -13.79
N ILE A 93 -6.61 5.59 -14.59
CA ILE A 93 -5.49 4.72 -14.96
C ILE A 93 -4.60 4.43 -13.75
N MET A 94 -4.32 5.43 -12.91
CA MET A 94 -3.53 5.26 -11.68
C MET A 94 -4.23 4.34 -10.67
N GLU A 95 -5.55 4.42 -10.55
CA GLU A 95 -6.34 3.52 -9.72
C GLU A 95 -6.21 2.06 -10.19
N ARG A 96 -6.37 1.84 -11.49
CA ARG A 96 -6.19 0.50 -12.09
C ARG A 96 -4.76 -0.01 -11.98
N ASP A 97 -3.76 0.84 -12.12
CA ASP A 97 -2.35 0.49 -11.93
C ASP A 97 -2.10 0.05 -10.48
N MET A 98 -2.68 0.77 -9.51
CA MET A 98 -2.61 0.40 -8.09
C MET A 98 -3.24 -0.98 -7.81
N GLU A 99 -4.38 -1.30 -8.43
CA GLU A 99 -5.00 -2.63 -8.31
C GLU A 99 -4.07 -3.74 -8.81
N LEU A 100 -3.44 -3.55 -9.97
CA LEU A 100 -2.50 -4.51 -10.54
C LEU A 100 -1.24 -4.65 -9.68
N GLN A 101 -0.75 -3.55 -9.14
CA GLN A 101 0.41 -3.53 -8.24
C GLN A 101 0.13 -4.33 -6.96
N ILE A 102 -1.03 -4.13 -6.35
CA ILE A 102 -1.47 -4.88 -5.16
C ILE A 102 -1.55 -6.38 -5.46
N GLN A 103 -2.13 -6.77 -6.58
CA GLN A 103 -2.21 -8.18 -7.00
C GLN A 103 -0.81 -8.80 -7.16
N ALA A 104 0.11 -8.07 -7.80
CA ALA A 104 1.48 -8.53 -7.99
C ALA A 104 2.25 -8.66 -6.65
N GLU A 105 2.11 -7.68 -5.74
CA GLU A 105 2.72 -7.72 -4.42
C GLU A 105 2.24 -8.90 -3.58
N ILE A 106 0.92 -9.15 -3.57
CA ILE A 106 0.32 -10.29 -2.86
C ILE A 106 0.80 -11.61 -3.45
N ALA A 107 0.79 -11.74 -4.77
CA ALA A 107 1.27 -12.95 -5.44
C ALA A 107 2.74 -13.22 -5.10
N GLN A 108 3.61 -12.20 -5.17
CA GLN A 108 5.02 -12.33 -4.81
C GLN A 108 5.21 -12.76 -3.34
N ALA A 109 4.50 -12.11 -2.41
CA ALA A 109 4.57 -12.43 -0.99
C ALA A 109 4.07 -13.86 -0.71
N TRP A 110 2.99 -14.29 -1.37
CA TRP A 110 2.43 -15.62 -1.24
C TRP A 110 3.39 -16.70 -1.76
N PHE A 111 4.01 -16.52 -2.93
CA PHE A 111 4.99 -17.45 -3.45
C PHE A 111 6.22 -17.56 -2.53
N TYR A 112 6.66 -16.45 -1.96
CA TYR A 112 7.75 -16.45 -1.00
C TYR A 112 7.39 -17.19 0.28
N TYR A 113 6.20 -16.95 0.83
CA TYR A 113 5.67 -17.67 1.99
C TYR A 113 5.60 -19.18 1.74
N GLU A 114 5.04 -19.62 0.62
CA GLU A 114 4.94 -21.04 0.27
C GLU A 114 6.33 -21.70 0.10
N ALA A 115 7.31 -20.97 -0.44
CA ALA A 115 8.67 -21.47 -0.57
C ALA A 115 9.32 -21.68 0.81
N GLU A 116 9.23 -20.70 1.71
CA GLU A 116 9.77 -20.82 3.06
C GLU A 116 9.07 -21.90 3.89
N LYS A 117 7.75 -22.02 3.77
CA LYS A 117 6.96 -23.09 4.38
C LYS A 117 7.43 -24.47 3.96
N LYS A 118 7.71 -24.68 2.67
CA LYS A 118 8.24 -25.94 2.14
C LYS A 118 9.63 -26.24 2.69
N LYS A 119 10.52 -25.23 2.81
CA LYS A 119 11.85 -25.40 3.42
C LYS A 119 11.73 -25.87 4.88
N VAL A 120 10.90 -25.21 5.68
CA VAL A 120 10.66 -25.62 7.08
C VAL A 120 10.16 -27.07 7.15
N ALA A 121 9.22 -27.44 6.27
CA ALA A 121 8.69 -28.80 6.21
C ALA A 121 9.79 -29.84 5.90
N GLN A 122 10.73 -29.53 4.99
CA GLN A 122 11.87 -30.41 4.67
C GLN A 122 12.79 -30.62 5.87
N TYR A 123 13.14 -29.57 6.62
CA TYR A 123 13.94 -29.72 7.84
C TYR A 123 13.25 -30.58 8.88
N ARG A 124 11.93 -30.43 9.06
CA ARG A 124 11.14 -31.24 9.99
C ARG A 124 10.95 -32.68 9.53
N ALA A 125 10.94 -32.94 8.22
CA ALA A 125 10.71 -34.26 7.65
C ALA A 125 11.87 -35.24 7.85
N GLY A 126 13.07 -34.77 8.31
CA GLY A 126 14.14 -35.70 8.61
C GLY A 126 15.54 -35.08 8.70
N VAL A 127 15.80 -33.92 8.07
CA VAL A 127 17.15 -33.34 7.99
C VAL A 127 17.77 -33.14 9.39
N LEU A 128 17.01 -32.65 10.36
CA LEU A 128 17.47 -32.46 11.72
C LEU A 128 17.78 -33.79 12.41
N GLU A 129 16.89 -34.77 12.28
CA GLU A 129 17.04 -36.09 12.87
C GLU A 129 18.21 -36.84 12.27
N ASP A 130 18.38 -36.78 10.96
CA ASP A 130 19.46 -37.48 10.27
C ASP A 130 20.83 -36.87 10.57
N SER A 131 20.95 -35.54 10.70
CA SER A 131 22.18 -34.88 11.14
C SER A 131 22.57 -35.29 12.57
N GLN A 132 21.59 -35.44 13.47
CA GLN A 132 21.79 -35.94 14.80
C GLN A 132 22.23 -37.42 14.82
N LYS A 133 21.64 -38.28 13.98
CA LYS A 133 22.01 -39.69 13.83
C LYS A 133 23.47 -39.83 13.34
N VAL A 134 23.84 -38.99 12.32
CA VAL A 134 25.23 -38.99 11.84
C VAL A 134 26.21 -38.64 12.92
N LEU A 135 25.96 -37.59 13.70
CA LEU A 135 26.81 -37.20 14.82
C LEU A 135 26.91 -38.33 15.85
N ASN A 136 25.80 -38.91 16.27
CA ASN A 136 25.78 -40.01 17.25
C ASN A 136 26.52 -41.22 16.71
N GLY A 137 26.41 -41.53 15.42
CA GLY A 137 27.14 -42.60 14.77
C GLY A 137 28.67 -42.39 14.77
N MET A 138 29.11 -41.15 14.49
CA MET A 138 30.54 -40.81 14.56
C MET A 138 31.12 -40.87 15.99
N VAL A 139 30.38 -40.41 17.00
CA VAL A 139 30.75 -40.52 18.41
C VAL A 139 30.84 -41.99 18.81
N TYR A 140 29.92 -42.85 18.36
CA TYR A 140 29.95 -44.28 18.65
C TYR A 140 31.20 -44.96 18.02
N LYS A 141 31.50 -44.69 16.75
CA LYS A 141 32.69 -45.21 16.05
C LYS A 141 34.00 -44.77 16.75
N TYR A 142 34.08 -43.51 17.16
CA TYR A 142 35.24 -42.99 17.90
C TYR A 142 35.47 -43.73 19.22
N LYS A 143 34.41 -43.97 19.99
CA LYS A 143 34.52 -44.73 21.24
C LYS A 143 35.03 -46.16 21.04
N ARG A 144 34.88 -46.72 19.85
CA ARG A 144 35.37 -48.04 19.45
C ARG A 144 36.77 -48.00 18.81
N GLY A 145 37.35 -46.83 18.65
CA GLY A 145 38.63 -46.65 17.98
C GLY A 145 38.57 -46.80 16.46
N GLU A 146 37.36 -46.75 15.84
CA GLU A 146 37.15 -46.99 14.41
C GLU A 146 37.25 -45.68 13.57
N THR A 147 37.31 -44.53 14.20
CA THR A 147 37.41 -43.20 13.52
C THR A 147 38.21 -42.21 14.37
N SER A 148 38.67 -41.14 13.76
CA SER A 148 39.45 -40.09 14.42
C SER A 148 38.54 -39.08 15.18
N ILE A 149 39.14 -38.41 16.18
CA ILE A 149 38.44 -37.28 16.85
C ILE A 149 38.11 -36.15 15.86
N LEU A 150 38.91 -35.97 14.80
CA LEU A 150 38.68 -34.98 13.78
C LEU A 150 37.36 -35.23 13.05
N ASP A 151 37.03 -36.48 12.73
CA ASP A 151 35.76 -36.86 12.08
C ASP A 151 34.55 -36.55 12.98
N VAL A 152 34.68 -36.75 14.30
CA VAL A 152 33.65 -36.38 15.27
C VAL A 152 33.44 -34.86 15.30
N LEU A 153 34.54 -34.08 15.29
CA LEU A 153 34.46 -32.63 15.30
C LEU A 153 33.85 -32.09 14.01
N VAL A 154 34.16 -32.70 12.86
CA VAL A 154 33.51 -32.36 11.59
C VAL A 154 32.01 -32.65 11.65
N ALA A 155 31.62 -33.83 12.14
CA ALA A 155 30.20 -34.18 12.29
C ALA A 155 29.47 -33.25 13.26
N GLN A 156 30.12 -32.86 14.36
CA GLN A 156 29.57 -31.88 15.30
C GLN A 156 29.39 -30.51 14.68
N ARG A 157 30.37 -30.06 13.89
CA ARG A 157 30.27 -28.79 13.15
C ARG A 157 29.10 -28.81 12.16
N THR A 158 29.01 -29.87 11.35
CA THR A 158 27.90 -30.04 10.39
C THR A 158 26.55 -30.05 11.08
N TYR A 159 26.42 -30.73 12.21
CA TYR A 159 25.18 -30.72 13.00
C TYR A 159 24.84 -29.33 13.50
N ASN A 160 25.80 -28.56 13.99
CA ASN A 160 25.56 -27.18 14.43
C ASN A 160 25.15 -26.26 13.23
N GLU A 161 25.80 -26.44 12.08
CA GLU A 161 25.46 -25.71 10.85
C GLU A 161 24.00 -26.00 10.40
N VAL A 162 23.59 -27.26 10.40
CA VAL A 162 22.19 -27.66 10.10
C VAL A 162 21.18 -27.04 11.08
N GLN A 163 21.55 -27.05 12.39
CA GLN A 163 20.71 -26.40 13.40
C GLN A 163 20.57 -24.88 13.17
N GLN A 164 21.66 -24.23 12.84
CA GLN A 164 21.66 -22.79 12.53
C GLN A 164 20.81 -22.49 11.30
N GLU A 165 20.99 -23.24 10.21
CA GLU A 165 20.21 -23.08 8.98
C GLU A 165 18.71 -23.31 9.22
N TYR A 166 18.35 -24.27 10.06
CA TYR A 166 16.94 -24.47 10.45
C TYR A 166 16.37 -23.24 11.16
N LEU A 167 17.11 -22.66 12.12
CA LEU A 167 16.67 -21.46 12.83
C LEU A 167 16.54 -20.25 11.90
N GLU A 168 17.47 -20.09 10.93
CA GLU A 168 17.40 -19.06 9.92
C GLU A 168 16.18 -19.26 8.98
N THR A 169 15.90 -20.51 8.60
CA THR A 169 14.72 -20.87 7.83
C THR A 169 13.42 -20.57 8.59
N MET A 170 13.37 -20.88 9.89
CA MET A 170 12.21 -20.54 10.74
C MET A 170 12.00 -19.03 10.83
N LYS A 171 13.08 -18.25 10.96
CA LYS A 171 13.02 -16.79 10.91
C LYS A 171 12.51 -16.31 9.55
N GLY A 172 13.01 -16.89 8.45
CA GLY A 172 12.58 -16.58 7.08
C GLY A 172 11.08 -16.84 6.90
N TYR A 173 10.60 -17.98 7.40
CA TYR A 173 9.17 -18.34 7.38
C TYR A 173 8.31 -17.33 8.15
N ALA A 174 8.71 -16.97 9.37
CA ALA A 174 7.98 -15.97 10.16
C ALA A 174 7.96 -14.59 9.46
N ALA A 175 9.11 -14.17 8.92
CA ALA A 175 9.21 -12.91 8.19
C ALA A 175 8.35 -12.91 6.90
N SER A 176 8.30 -14.03 6.18
CA SER A 176 7.47 -14.18 4.98
C SER A 176 5.97 -14.12 5.29
N LEU A 177 5.55 -14.67 6.44
CA LEU A 177 4.16 -14.56 6.89
C LEU A 177 3.79 -13.10 7.17
N VAL A 178 4.61 -12.37 7.92
CA VAL A 178 4.39 -10.94 8.19
C VAL A 178 4.39 -10.11 6.90
N ALA A 179 5.25 -10.46 5.93
CA ALA A 179 5.27 -9.80 4.62
C ALA A 179 3.96 -10.05 3.84
N LEU A 180 3.41 -11.26 3.93
CA LEU A 180 2.13 -11.60 3.32
C LEU A 180 0.97 -10.86 3.99
N GLU A 181 0.94 -10.79 5.31
CA GLU A 181 -0.05 -9.99 6.07
C GLU A 181 -0.03 -8.54 5.64
N LYS A 182 1.17 -7.95 5.59
CA LYS A 182 1.36 -6.58 5.12
C LYS A 182 0.84 -6.38 3.70
N ALA A 183 1.14 -7.31 2.79
CA ALA A 183 0.70 -7.21 1.39
C ALA A 183 -0.83 -7.28 1.26
N CYS A 184 -1.49 -8.08 2.10
CA CYS A 184 -2.96 -8.19 2.14
C CYS A 184 -3.64 -7.08 2.96
N GLY A 185 -2.88 -6.25 3.71
CA GLY A 185 -3.46 -5.25 4.60
C GLY A 185 -4.23 -5.84 5.78
N ILE A 186 -3.92 -7.06 6.18
CA ILE A 186 -4.57 -7.79 7.28
C ILE A 186 -3.54 -7.93 8.40
N TRP A 187 -3.92 -7.58 9.63
CA TRP A 187 -3.03 -7.53 10.79
C TRP A 187 -3.35 -8.58 11.84
N ASP A 188 -3.89 -9.72 11.49
CA ASP A 188 -4.27 -10.72 12.50
C ASP A 188 -4.34 -12.15 11.93
N ILE A 189 -3.29 -12.57 11.22
CA ILE A 189 -3.12 -13.99 10.93
C ILE A 189 -2.57 -14.63 12.21
N ARG A 190 -3.45 -15.30 12.95
CA ARG A 190 -3.04 -16.05 14.15
C ARG A 190 -2.12 -17.20 13.78
N PHE A 191 -0.98 -17.27 14.46
CA PHE A 191 -0.02 -18.37 14.36
C PHE A 191 -0.62 -19.71 14.80
#